data_c08ee4934bca7c5e28fde9874cfb3481
#
_entry.id   c08ee4934bca7c5e28fde9874cfb3481
#
_cell.length_a   1.000
_cell.length_b   1.000
_cell.length_c   1.000
_cell.angle_alpha   90.00
_cell.angle_beta   90.00
_cell.angle_gamma   90.00
#
_symmetry.space_group_name_H-M   'P 1'
#
loop_
_entity.id
_entity.type
_entity.pdbx_description
1 polymer ?
#
loop_
_entity_poly.entity_id
_entity_poly.type
_entity_poly.pdbx_seq_one_letter_code
_entity_poly.pdbx_strand_id
1 'polypeptide(L)'
;MAKTLDIVPVSEWGFFTLPRPMVIAGPCSAESEEQVMETARDLANRGIHVFRAGIWKPRTHPGSFEGVGAPGLKWLKRVKEETGMKVCTEVASEKHVYECLKYGIDMVWMGARTSANPFLMQEIADALSDTDIPVLVKNPVNPDLDLWIGALERLNRAGVRKLGVIHRGFSTTESTPFRNAPGWQIAIELRSRFPEMPFFADPSHMGGDRKYLLELSQRAMDLGLEGLMIESHCNPAVALSDAKQQLTPADLVTLLTSLQIREKDSGDKDYREGIDQLRAQIDILDENILYTLGSRMGVSRKIGAYKRSHNVAILQMSRWDQLIGQIKEKARGYGLSEQFVADVFNAIHEESVRVQNEVLSASPEA
;
A
#
# COMPACT_ATOMS: atom_id res chain seq x y z
N MET A 1 -20.69 -13.38 2.59
CA MET A 1 -19.76 -14.22 1.83
C MET A 1 -18.65 -13.32 1.32
N ALA A 2 -17.38 -13.64 1.59
CA ALA A 2 -16.27 -12.94 0.98
C ALA A 2 -16.40 -13.07 -0.55
N LYS A 3 -16.41 -11.95 -1.26
CA LYS A 3 -16.44 -11.96 -2.73
C LYS A 3 -15.07 -12.43 -3.21
N THR A 4 -15.03 -13.54 -3.92
CA THR A 4 -13.84 -14.01 -4.63
C THR A 4 -13.68 -13.24 -5.93
N LEU A 5 -12.48 -12.71 -6.18
CA LEU A 5 -12.11 -12.14 -7.48
C LEU A 5 -11.57 -13.26 -8.37
N ASP A 6 -11.92 -13.27 -9.65
CA ASP A 6 -11.35 -14.19 -10.64
C ASP A 6 -10.03 -13.61 -11.18
N ILE A 7 -8.91 -14.07 -10.63
CA ILE A 7 -7.58 -13.51 -10.87
C ILE A 7 -6.68 -14.57 -11.51
N VAL A 8 -5.99 -14.17 -12.57
CA VAL A 8 -4.94 -14.97 -13.21
C VAL A 8 -3.62 -14.73 -12.45
N PRO A 9 -2.92 -15.79 -12.02
CA PRO A 9 -1.63 -15.67 -11.35
C PRO A 9 -0.62 -14.86 -12.16
N VAL A 10 0.20 -14.05 -11.49
CA VAL A 10 1.18 -13.18 -12.16
C VAL A 10 2.22 -13.97 -13.00
N SER A 11 2.48 -15.23 -12.67
CA SER A 11 3.33 -16.14 -13.45
C SER A 11 2.79 -16.42 -14.85
N GLU A 12 1.50 -16.27 -15.06
CA GLU A 12 0.83 -16.50 -16.34
C GLU A 12 0.69 -15.19 -17.17
N TRP A 13 1.14 -14.04 -16.66
CA TRP A 13 1.07 -12.78 -17.42
C TRP A 13 2.10 -12.72 -18.55
N GLY A 14 3.14 -13.57 -18.52
CA GLY A 14 4.19 -13.65 -19.55
C GLY A 14 5.19 -12.48 -19.51
N PHE A 15 5.23 -11.71 -18.43
CA PHE A 15 6.06 -10.51 -18.31
C PHE A 15 7.19 -10.65 -17.31
N PHE A 16 6.96 -11.40 -16.25
CA PHE A 16 7.88 -11.48 -15.14
C PHE A 16 8.58 -12.83 -15.13
N THR A 17 9.90 -12.78 -15.06
CA THR A 17 10.72 -13.95 -14.74
C THR A 17 10.86 -14.06 -13.21
N LEU A 18 10.55 -15.25 -12.70
CA LEU A 18 10.86 -15.57 -11.31
C LEU A 18 12.38 -15.82 -11.18
N PRO A 19 13.04 -15.53 -10.04
CA PRO A 19 12.46 -15.27 -8.72
C PRO A 19 12.16 -13.80 -8.42
N ARG A 20 11.56 -13.55 -7.24
CA ARG A 20 11.33 -12.20 -6.68
C ARG A 20 12.63 -11.43 -6.44
N PRO A 21 12.58 -10.09 -6.43
CA PRO A 21 11.43 -9.26 -6.72
C PRO A 21 11.17 -9.11 -8.22
N MET A 22 9.90 -9.09 -8.61
CA MET A 22 9.50 -8.60 -9.92
C MET A 22 9.67 -7.10 -9.95
N VAL A 23 10.36 -6.55 -10.94
CA VAL A 23 10.70 -5.12 -10.96
C VAL A 23 10.04 -4.42 -12.12
N ILE A 24 9.33 -3.33 -11.79
CA ILE A 24 8.81 -2.35 -12.75
C ILE A 24 9.56 -1.04 -12.51
N ALA A 25 10.42 -0.64 -13.43
CA ALA A 25 11.28 0.51 -13.24
C ALA A 25 11.26 1.47 -14.43
N GLY A 26 11.54 2.74 -14.17
CA GLY A 26 11.61 3.81 -15.14
C GLY A 26 11.21 5.15 -14.53
N PRO A 27 11.23 6.24 -15.30
CA PRO A 27 11.08 7.57 -14.73
C PRO A 27 9.69 7.82 -14.15
N CYS A 28 9.60 8.76 -13.22
CA CYS A 28 8.34 9.28 -12.73
C CYS A 28 7.48 9.77 -13.89
N SER A 29 8.08 10.57 -14.79
CA SER A 29 7.46 11.11 -15.98
C SER A 29 8.31 10.85 -17.21
N ALA A 30 7.68 10.60 -18.35
CA ALA A 30 8.30 10.80 -19.65
C ALA A 30 8.41 12.31 -19.91
N GLU A 31 9.60 12.82 -20.16
CA GLU A 31 9.90 14.25 -20.27
C GLU A 31 10.38 14.63 -21.67
N SER A 32 11.24 13.81 -22.26
CA SER A 32 11.67 13.87 -23.65
C SER A 32 11.94 12.46 -24.19
N GLU A 33 12.01 12.30 -25.49
CA GLU A 33 12.33 11.01 -26.10
C GLU A 33 13.73 10.54 -25.71
N GLU A 34 14.70 11.45 -25.68
CA GLU A 34 16.07 11.15 -25.28
C GLU A 34 16.10 10.62 -23.84
N GLN A 35 15.48 11.31 -22.90
CA GLN A 35 15.43 10.92 -21.51
C GLN A 35 14.80 9.52 -21.32
N VAL A 36 13.68 9.25 -22.02
CA VAL A 36 12.99 7.95 -21.97
C VAL A 36 13.89 6.85 -22.52
N MET A 37 14.49 7.06 -23.71
CA MET A 37 15.32 6.06 -24.39
C MET A 37 16.63 5.79 -23.64
N GLU A 38 17.29 6.82 -23.12
CA GLU A 38 18.51 6.68 -22.34
C GLU A 38 18.25 5.86 -21.06
N THR A 39 17.19 6.22 -20.32
CA THR A 39 16.79 5.49 -19.13
C THR A 39 16.45 4.03 -19.44
N ALA A 40 15.68 3.80 -20.51
CA ALA A 40 15.24 2.45 -20.88
C ALA A 40 16.40 1.55 -21.31
N ARG A 41 17.33 2.05 -22.14
CA ARG A 41 18.52 1.29 -22.58
C ARG A 41 19.40 0.89 -21.39
N ASP A 42 19.66 1.83 -20.46
CA ASP A 42 20.47 1.53 -19.29
C ASP A 42 19.80 0.51 -18.37
N LEU A 43 18.49 0.62 -18.14
CA LEU A 43 17.71 -0.37 -17.37
C LEU A 43 17.71 -1.75 -18.06
N ALA A 44 17.50 -1.80 -19.37
CA ALA A 44 17.50 -3.05 -20.15
C ALA A 44 18.87 -3.75 -20.07
N ASN A 45 19.97 -3.01 -20.23
CA ASN A 45 21.33 -3.53 -20.12
C ASN A 45 21.65 -4.07 -18.71
N ARG A 46 20.88 -3.67 -17.72
CA ARG A 46 21.00 -4.14 -16.32
C ARG A 46 20.00 -5.25 -15.97
N GLY A 47 19.28 -5.79 -16.95
CA GLY A 47 18.37 -6.92 -16.75
C GLY A 47 16.99 -6.54 -16.21
N ILE A 48 16.57 -5.30 -16.30
CA ILE A 48 15.18 -4.92 -16.02
C ILE A 48 14.33 -5.19 -17.26
N HIS A 49 13.19 -5.84 -17.07
CA HIS A 49 12.35 -6.32 -18.18
C HIS A 49 11.04 -5.55 -18.36
N VAL A 50 10.62 -4.77 -17.36
CA VAL A 50 9.38 -3.99 -17.43
C VAL A 50 9.70 -2.52 -17.17
N PHE A 51 9.46 -1.70 -18.19
CA PHE A 51 9.69 -0.25 -18.16
C PHE A 51 8.41 0.50 -17.86
N ARG A 52 8.47 1.45 -16.92
CA ARG A 52 7.38 2.37 -16.62
C ARG A 52 7.74 3.80 -17.00
N ALA A 53 6.79 4.58 -17.50
CA ALA A 53 6.89 6.02 -17.51
C ALA A 53 5.48 6.64 -17.46
N GLY A 54 5.28 7.63 -16.60
CA GLY A 54 4.03 8.39 -16.57
C GLY A 54 4.00 9.40 -17.71
N ILE A 55 3.05 9.30 -18.62
CA ILE A 55 2.88 10.25 -19.73
C ILE A 55 1.76 11.25 -19.47
N TRP A 56 0.82 10.92 -18.63
CA TRP A 56 -0.21 11.80 -18.07
C TRP A 56 -0.03 11.90 -16.57
N LYS A 57 -0.04 13.12 -16.02
CA LYS A 57 0.22 13.36 -14.60
C LYS A 57 -0.90 14.20 -14.00
N PRO A 58 -1.86 13.57 -13.29
CA PRO A 58 -2.86 14.33 -12.55
C PRO A 58 -2.18 15.09 -11.40
N ARG A 59 -2.13 16.42 -11.49
CA ARG A 59 -1.49 17.28 -10.49
C ARG A 59 -2.50 17.90 -9.55
N THR A 60 -2.10 18.07 -8.28
CA THR A 60 -2.92 18.77 -7.29
C THR A 60 -2.94 20.28 -7.54
N HIS A 61 -1.83 20.83 -8.02
CA HIS A 61 -1.70 22.24 -8.32
C HIS A 61 -1.46 22.45 -9.81
N PRO A 62 -2.19 23.37 -10.47
CA PRO A 62 -1.91 23.76 -11.85
C PRO A 62 -0.53 24.42 -11.97
N GLY A 63 0.09 24.36 -13.14
CA GLY A 63 1.40 24.95 -13.41
C GLY A 63 2.60 24.03 -13.11
N SER A 64 2.40 22.83 -12.59
CA SER A 64 3.42 21.78 -12.54
C SER A 64 3.46 21.01 -13.85
N PHE A 65 4.55 20.27 -14.11
CA PHE A 65 4.64 19.41 -15.29
C PHE A 65 3.54 18.33 -15.29
N GLU A 66 2.62 18.43 -16.26
CA GLU A 66 1.43 17.58 -16.36
C GLU A 66 1.65 16.33 -17.25
N GLY A 67 2.88 16.13 -17.73
CA GLY A 67 3.24 15.06 -18.65
C GLY A 67 3.17 15.50 -20.11
N VAL A 68 3.72 14.68 -20.98
CA VAL A 68 3.77 14.94 -22.44
C VAL A 68 2.52 14.47 -23.18
N GLY A 69 1.67 13.67 -22.51
CA GLY A 69 0.47 13.13 -23.10
C GLY A 69 0.74 12.07 -24.18
N ALA A 70 -0.18 11.96 -25.14
CA ALA A 70 -0.15 10.94 -26.20
C ALA A 70 1.17 10.83 -27.01
N PRO A 71 1.95 11.91 -27.27
CA PRO A 71 3.28 11.77 -27.87
C PRO A 71 4.19 10.79 -27.15
N GLY A 72 4.13 10.69 -25.81
CA GLY A 72 4.91 9.76 -25.01
C GLY A 72 4.63 8.28 -25.30
N LEU A 73 3.45 7.95 -25.83
CA LEU A 73 3.13 6.58 -26.26
C LEU A 73 4.02 6.10 -27.40
N LYS A 74 4.41 7.00 -28.30
CA LYS A 74 5.36 6.68 -29.38
C LYS A 74 6.73 6.33 -28.82
N TRP A 75 7.15 7.05 -27.78
CA TRP A 75 8.43 6.80 -27.11
C TRP A 75 8.42 5.46 -26.37
N LEU A 76 7.32 5.14 -25.69
CA LEU A 76 7.16 3.82 -25.03
C LEU A 76 7.14 2.68 -26.04
N LYS A 77 6.46 2.86 -27.20
CA LYS A 77 6.50 1.88 -28.29
C LYS A 77 7.94 1.68 -28.79
N ARG A 78 8.69 2.75 -28.96
CA ARG A 78 10.10 2.69 -29.36
C ARG A 78 10.96 1.97 -28.32
N VAL A 79 10.74 2.22 -27.02
CA VAL A 79 11.41 1.46 -25.94
C VAL A 79 11.21 -0.03 -26.14
N LYS A 80 9.97 -0.47 -26.34
CA LYS A 80 9.63 -1.87 -26.57
C LYS A 80 10.34 -2.45 -27.80
N GLU A 81 10.35 -1.72 -28.92
CA GLU A 81 10.95 -2.16 -30.18
C GLU A 81 12.49 -2.24 -30.09
N GLU A 82 13.15 -1.28 -29.42
CA GLU A 82 14.62 -1.24 -29.34
C GLU A 82 15.19 -2.13 -28.22
N THR A 83 14.50 -2.27 -27.08
CA THR A 83 15.05 -2.95 -25.90
C THR A 83 14.43 -4.31 -25.62
N GLY A 84 13.30 -4.63 -26.23
CA GLY A 84 12.52 -5.81 -25.91
C GLY A 84 11.79 -5.76 -24.55
N MET A 85 11.92 -4.67 -23.79
CA MET A 85 11.21 -4.52 -22.53
C MET A 85 9.70 -4.44 -22.75
N LYS A 86 8.93 -4.94 -21.78
CA LYS A 86 7.52 -4.64 -21.67
C LYS A 86 7.34 -3.22 -21.14
N VAL A 87 6.33 -2.53 -21.64
CA VAL A 87 6.10 -1.10 -21.31
C VAL A 87 4.77 -0.90 -20.61
N CYS A 88 4.77 -0.02 -19.60
CA CYS A 88 3.57 0.34 -18.89
C CYS A 88 3.48 1.85 -18.60
N THR A 89 2.25 2.34 -18.48
CA THR A 89 1.96 3.73 -18.15
C THR A 89 0.70 3.88 -17.29
N GLU A 90 0.55 5.06 -16.67
CA GLU A 90 -0.65 5.43 -15.90
C GLU A 90 -1.81 5.77 -16.85
N VAL A 91 -3.01 5.29 -16.51
CA VAL A 91 -4.26 5.71 -17.15
C VAL A 91 -5.20 6.32 -16.10
N ALA A 92 -5.92 7.38 -16.50
CA ALA A 92 -6.85 8.11 -15.64
C ALA A 92 -8.19 8.41 -16.33
N SER A 93 -8.44 7.86 -17.51
CA SER A 93 -9.70 7.95 -18.25
C SER A 93 -9.79 6.82 -19.28
N GLU A 94 -11.00 6.58 -19.81
CA GLU A 94 -11.25 5.65 -20.91
C GLU A 94 -10.42 6.00 -22.16
N LYS A 95 -10.30 7.29 -22.47
CA LYS A 95 -9.49 7.78 -23.60
C LYS A 95 -8.03 7.35 -23.50
N HIS A 96 -7.45 7.40 -22.28
CA HIS A 96 -6.08 6.95 -22.06
C HIS A 96 -5.95 5.45 -22.30
N VAL A 97 -6.96 4.66 -21.94
CA VAL A 97 -6.99 3.21 -22.21
C VAL A 97 -6.95 2.95 -23.72
N TYR A 98 -7.87 3.56 -24.49
CA TYR A 98 -7.91 3.38 -25.95
C TYR A 98 -6.61 3.78 -26.64
N GLU A 99 -6.00 4.88 -26.21
CA GLU A 99 -4.69 5.30 -26.73
C GLU A 99 -3.59 4.28 -26.38
N CYS A 100 -3.55 3.76 -25.17
CA CYS A 100 -2.61 2.72 -24.77
C CYS A 100 -2.77 1.45 -25.62
N LEU A 101 -3.99 0.97 -25.82
CA LEU A 101 -4.28 -0.20 -26.65
C LEU A 101 -3.85 0.01 -28.10
N LYS A 102 -4.14 1.18 -28.67
CA LYS A 102 -3.74 1.55 -30.04
C LYS A 102 -2.23 1.52 -30.26
N TYR A 103 -1.44 1.91 -29.24
CA TYR A 103 0.02 1.93 -29.33
C TYR A 103 0.67 0.62 -28.85
N GLY A 104 -0.13 -0.37 -28.43
CA GLY A 104 0.37 -1.67 -28.01
C GLY A 104 1.15 -1.62 -26.68
N ILE A 105 0.71 -0.78 -25.76
CA ILE A 105 1.22 -0.78 -24.38
C ILE A 105 0.90 -2.12 -23.74
N ASP A 106 1.88 -2.72 -23.04
CA ASP A 106 1.77 -4.09 -22.54
C ASP A 106 1.02 -4.19 -21.20
N MET A 107 0.99 -3.12 -20.39
CA MET A 107 0.35 -3.08 -19.08
C MET A 107 -0.03 -1.63 -18.72
N VAL A 108 -1.09 -1.45 -17.96
CA VAL A 108 -1.50 -0.14 -17.45
C VAL A 108 -1.65 -0.16 -15.94
N TRP A 109 -1.50 1.03 -15.31
CA TRP A 109 -1.87 1.17 -13.91
C TRP A 109 -2.78 2.38 -13.68
N MET A 110 -3.64 2.29 -12.68
CA MET A 110 -4.43 3.39 -12.16
C MET A 110 -3.71 4.05 -11.00
N GLY A 111 -3.60 5.37 -11.06
CA GLY A 111 -3.01 6.17 -9.98
C GLY A 111 -3.92 6.25 -8.76
N ALA A 112 -3.34 6.64 -7.61
CA ALA A 112 -4.04 6.73 -6.34
C ALA A 112 -5.23 7.72 -6.32
N ARG A 113 -5.22 8.73 -7.17
CA ARG A 113 -6.35 9.67 -7.32
C ARG A 113 -7.46 9.09 -8.19
N THR A 114 -7.10 8.31 -9.18
CA THR A 114 -8.05 7.62 -10.07
C THR A 114 -8.75 6.49 -9.34
N SER A 115 -8.00 5.65 -8.60
CA SER A 115 -8.56 4.54 -7.83
C SER A 115 -9.51 4.98 -6.73
N ALA A 116 -9.39 6.22 -6.26
CA ALA A 116 -10.30 6.84 -5.29
C ALA A 116 -11.63 7.32 -5.89
N ASN A 117 -11.81 7.27 -7.20
CA ASN A 117 -13.02 7.76 -7.87
C ASN A 117 -13.80 6.61 -8.54
N PRO A 118 -14.95 6.18 -7.96
CA PRO A 118 -15.72 5.07 -8.49
C PRO A 118 -16.26 5.28 -9.92
N PHE A 119 -16.54 6.52 -10.33
CA PHE A 119 -17.04 6.82 -11.69
C PHE A 119 -15.92 6.62 -12.71
N LEU A 120 -14.74 7.21 -12.48
CA LEU A 120 -13.57 7.03 -13.35
C LEU A 120 -13.15 5.56 -13.42
N MET A 121 -13.19 4.86 -12.28
CA MET A 121 -12.88 3.43 -12.26
C MET A 121 -13.87 2.60 -13.06
N GLN A 122 -15.17 2.98 -13.11
CA GLN A 122 -16.15 2.30 -13.94
C GLN A 122 -15.90 2.57 -15.43
N GLU A 123 -15.69 3.82 -15.83
CA GLU A 123 -15.39 4.19 -17.22
C GLU A 123 -14.13 3.45 -17.73
N ILE A 124 -13.08 3.39 -16.90
CA ILE A 124 -11.85 2.67 -17.24
C ILE A 124 -12.09 1.16 -17.32
N ALA A 125 -12.89 0.61 -16.40
CA ALA A 125 -13.23 -0.81 -16.41
C ALA A 125 -14.00 -1.20 -17.67
N ASP A 126 -14.96 -0.38 -18.08
CA ASP A 126 -15.74 -0.58 -19.30
C ASP A 126 -14.84 -0.52 -20.56
N ALA A 127 -13.88 0.41 -20.59
CA ALA A 127 -12.90 0.54 -21.68
C ALA A 127 -11.88 -0.61 -21.74
N LEU A 128 -11.66 -1.31 -20.63
CA LEU A 128 -10.77 -2.48 -20.52
C LEU A 128 -11.51 -3.81 -20.73
N SER A 129 -12.84 -3.79 -20.81
CA SER A 129 -13.63 -4.98 -21.11
C SER A 129 -13.15 -5.61 -22.43
N ASP A 130 -13.17 -6.94 -22.49
CA ASP A 130 -12.72 -7.70 -23.66
C ASP A 130 -11.23 -7.53 -24.03
N THR A 131 -10.41 -6.97 -23.13
CA THR A 131 -8.96 -6.89 -23.29
C THR A 131 -8.24 -7.89 -22.37
N ASP A 132 -7.07 -8.36 -22.80
CA ASP A 132 -6.20 -9.25 -22.00
C ASP A 132 -4.99 -8.49 -21.40
N ILE A 133 -5.04 -7.16 -21.39
CA ILE A 133 -3.96 -6.33 -20.88
C ILE A 133 -3.89 -6.42 -19.34
N PRO A 134 -2.73 -6.68 -18.74
CA PRO A 134 -2.56 -6.62 -17.29
C PRO A 134 -2.78 -5.23 -16.72
N VAL A 135 -3.41 -5.19 -15.58
CA VAL A 135 -3.84 -3.97 -14.90
C VAL A 135 -3.38 -3.96 -13.46
N LEU A 136 -2.70 -2.89 -13.05
CA LEU A 136 -2.32 -2.67 -11.66
C LEU A 136 -3.10 -1.48 -11.06
N VAL A 137 -3.55 -1.60 -9.84
CA VAL A 137 -4.32 -0.55 -9.14
C VAL A 137 -3.55 -0.06 -7.93
N LYS A 138 -3.14 1.21 -7.92
CA LYS A 138 -2.58 1.84 -6.70
C LYS A 138 -3.67 1.99 -5.64
N ASN A 139 -3.30 1.83 -4.36
CA ASN A 139 -4.21 2.17 -3.27
C ASN A 139 -4.65 3.64 -3.37
N PRO A 140 -5.88 3.97 -2.90
CA PRO A 140 -6.35 5.35 -2.75
C PRO A 140 -5.38 6.21 -1.95
N VAL A 141 -5.44 7.52 -2.14
CA VAL A 141 -4.60 8.48 -1.39
C VAL A 141 -4.88 8.36 0.12
N ASN A 142 -6.15 8.29 0.50
CA ASN A 142 -6.57 8.10 1.88
C ASN A 142 -6.57 6.61 2.27
N PRO A 143 -6.40 6.28 3.56
CA PRO A 143 -6.38 4.90 4.05
C PRO A 143 -7.80 4.30 4.08
N ASP A 144 -8.32 3.96 2.91
CA ASP A 144 -9.66 3.40 2.70
C ASP A 144 -9.56 2.07 1.93
N LEU A 145 -9.68 0.97 2.67
CA LEU A 145 -9.59 -0.37 2.13
C LEU A 145 -10.80 -0.73 1.25
N ASP A 146 -12.00 -0.32 1.65
CA ASP A 146 -13.22 -0.66 0.92
C ASP A 146 -13.27 0.06 -0.44
N LEU A 147 -12.77 1.28 -0.50
CA LEU A 147 -12.62 2.02 -1.75
C LEU A 147 -11.62 1.34 -2.68
N TRP A 148 -10.50 0.82 -2.14
CA TRP A 148 -9.53 0.07 -2.93
C TRP A 148 -10.13 -1.24 -3.46
N ILE A 149 -10.80 -2.01 -2.61
CA ILE A 149 -11.51 -3.24 -3.00
C ILE A 149 -12.58 -2.94 -4.05
N GLY A 150 -13.35 -1.87 -3.87
CA GLY A 150 -14.38 -1.46 -4.84
C GLY A 150 -13.81 -1.17 -6.23
N ALA A 151 -12.60 -0.59 -6.32
CA ALA A 151 -11.91 -0.38 -7.58
C ALA A 151 -11.54 -1.72 -8.26
N LEU A 152 -11.02 -2.68 -7.49
CA LEU A 152 -10.66 -4.01 -7.98
C LEU A 152 -11.89 -4.80 -8.45
N GLU A 153 -12.98 -4.75 -7.68
CA GLU A 153 -14.24 -5.44 -8.03
C GLU A 153 -14.83 -4.91 -9.35
N ARG A 154 -14.76 -3.61 -9.63
CA ARG A 154 -15.26 -3.03 -10.88
C ARG A 154 -14.49 -3.58 -12.09
N LEU A 155 -13.17 -3.56 -12.02
CA LEU A 155 -12.32 -4.11 -13.08
C LEU A 155 -12.55 -5.60 -13.28
N ASN A 156 -12.61 -6.36 -12.21
CA ASN A 156 -12.81 -7.81 -12.30
C ASN A 156 -14.19 -8.18 -12.87
N ARG A 157 -15.24 -7.42 -12.52
CA ARG A 157 -16.58 -7.59 -13.11
C ARG A 157 -16.63 -7.26 -14.60
N ALA A 158 -15.79 -6.33 -15.06
CA ALA A 158 -15.63 -6.01 -16.48
C ALA A 158 -14.79 -7.04 -17.25
N GLY A 159 -14.33 -8.12 -16.58
CA GLY A 159 -13.58 -9.21 -17.20
C GLY A 159 -12.05 -9.08 -17.08
N VAL A 160 -11.53 -8.04 -16.41
CA VAL A 160 -10.09 -7.90 -16.18
C VAL A 160 -9.64 -8.93 -15.15
N ARG A 161 -8.96 -9.98 -15.61
CA ARG A 161 -8.47 -11.10 -14.79
C ARG A 161 -6.98 -11.00 -14.45
N LYS A 162 -6.15 -10.42 -15.34
CA LYS A 162 -4.74 -10.09 -15.07
C LYS A 162 -4.67 -8.81 -14.22
N LEU A 163 -5.10 -8.93 -12.97
CA LEU A 163 -5.29 -7.83 -12.03
C LEU A 163 -4.33 -7.94 -10.86
N GLY A 164 -3.68 -6.84 -10.50
CA GLY A 164 -2.80 -6.74 -9.36
C GLY A 164 -2.86 -5.37 -8.71
N VAL A 165 -2.15 -5.20 -7.61
CA VAL A 165 -2.16 -3.97 -6.83
C VAL A 165 -0.76 -3.39 -6.62
N ILE A 166 -0.71 -2.08 -6.44
CA ILE A 166 0.50 -1.35 -6.06
C ILE A 166 0.22 -0.60 -4.76
N HIS A 167 0.95 -0.95 -3.73
CA HIS A 167 0.92 -0.23 -2.47
C HIS A 167 1.94 0.91 -2.49
N ARG A 168 1.47 2.16 -2.37
CA ARG A 168 2.27 3.39 -2.46
C ARG A 168 2.23 4.25 -1.20
N GLY A 169 1.67 3.73 -0.09
CA GLY A 169 1.42 4.47 1.13
C GLY A 169 0.18 5.36 1.05
N PHE A 170 -0.16 5.97 2.17
CA PHE A 170 -1.37 6.77 2.36
C PHE A 170 -1.03 8.17 2.86
N SER A 171 -1.90 9.13 2.56
CA SER A 171 -1.85 10.44 3.23
C SER A 171 -2.14 10.29 4.71
N THR A 172 -1.48 11.08 5.53
CA THR A 172 -1.71 11.15 6.97
C THR A 172 -1.57 12.58 7.46
N THR A 173 -2.26 12.90 8.55
CA THR A 173 -2.09 14.14 9.31
C THR A 173 -1.05 13.99 10.42
N GLU A 174 -0.60 12.77 10.68
CA GLU A 174 0.43 12.48 11.67
C GLU A 174 1.83 12.82 11.15
N SER A 175 2.73 13.15 12.06
CA SER A 175 4.13 13.35 11.71
C SER A 175 4.80 12.03 11.31
N THR A 176 5.30 11.97 10.10
CA THR A 176 6.03 10.80 9.57
C THR A 176 7.26 11.26 8.79
N PRO A 177 8.36 10.51 8.79
CA PRO A 177 9.53 10.81 7.96
C PRO A 177 9.26 10.56 6.47
N PHE A 178 8.21 9.83 6.13
CA PHE A 178 7.84 9.45 4.78
C PHE A 178 6.90 10.49 4.13
N ARG A 179 6.94 10.57 2.81
CA ARG A 179 6.00 11.40 2.05
C ARG A 179 4.55 10.89 2.19
N ASN A 180 4.39 9.57 2.22
CA ASN A 180 3.12 8.90 2.48
C ASN A 180 3.37 7.79 3.49
N ALA A 181 2.59 7.79 4.57
CA ALA A 181 2.70 6.77 5.60
C ALA A 181 2.50 5.37 4.99
N PRO A 182 3.38 4.41 5.24
CA PRO A 182 3.26 3.09 4.64
C PRO A 182 1.94 2.38 4.93
N GLY A 183 1.40 2.49 6.16
CA GLY A 183 0.10 1.91 6.51
C GLY A 183 0.00 0.42 6.15
N TRP A 184 1.04 -0.37 6.46
CA TRP A 184 1.17 -1.77 6.06
C TRP A 184 0.00 -2.65 6.48
N GLN A 185 -0.71 -2.29 7.54
CA GLN A 185 -1.86 -3.05 8.02
C GLN A 185 -2.97 -3.16 6.97
N ILE A 186 -3.24 -2.07 6.24
CA ILE A 186 -4.24 -2.08 5.16
C ILE A 186 -3.80 -3.00 4.01
N ALA A 187 -2.50 -2.98 3.68
CA ALA A 187 -1.94 -3.85 2.67
C ALA A 187 -2.01 -5.34 3.09
N ILE A 188 -1.69 -5.63 4.36
CA ILE A 188 -1.79 -6.98 4.94
C ILE A 188 -3.24 -7.46 4.93
N GLU A 189 -4.19 -6.60 5.30
CA GLU A 189 -5.61 -6.93 5.31
C GLU A 189 -6.13 -7.20 3.90
N LEU A 190 -5.77 -6.38 2.90
CA LEU A 190 -6.12 -6.65 1.50
C LEU A 190 -5.55 -8.00 1.05
N ARG A 191 -4.28 -8.29 1.37
CA ARG A 191 -3.64 -9.58 1.07
C ARG A 191 -4.35 -10.75 1.72
N SER A 192 -4.80 -10.61 2.96
CA SER A 192 -5.55 -11.64 3.68
C SER A 192 -6.91 -11.93 3.01
N ARG A 193 -7.57 -10.89 2.48
CA ARG A 193 -8.85 -11.05 1.76
C ARG A 193 -8.69 -11.66 0.36
N PHE A 194 -7.55 -11.38 -0.30
CA PHE A 194 -7.25 -11.82 -1.67
C PHE A 194 -5.81 -12.38 -1.75
N PRO A 195 -5.56 -13.60 -1.24
CA PRO A 195 -4.21 -14.18 -1.17
C PRO A 195 -3.50 -14.34 -2.52
N GLU A 196 -4.27 -14.56 -3.58
CA GLU A 196 -3.76 -14.77 -4.95
C GLU A 196 -3.49 -13.44 -5.68
N MET A 197 -3.86 -12.28 -5.11
CA MET A 197 -3.66 -10.98 -5.73
C MET A 197 -2.16 -10.67 -5.86
N PRO A 198 -1.64 -10.42 -7.08
CA PRO A 198 -0.27 -9.93 -7.25
C PRO A 198 -0.09 -8.58 -6.57
N PHE A 199 0.92 -8.47 -5.72
CA PHE A 199 1.11 -7.31 -4.86
C PHE A 199 2.49 -6.69 -5.06
N PHE A 200 2.52 -5.45 -5.52
CA PHE A 200 3.74 -4.65 -5.70
C PHE A 200 3.80 -3.53 -4.66
N ALA A 201 4.99 -3.18 -4.20
CA ALA A 201 5.21 -1.96 -3.43
C ALA A 201 5.80 -0.85 -4.32
N ASP A 202 5.44 0.39 -4.03
CA ASP A 202 6.01 1.59 -4.64
C ASP A 202 6.75 2.40 -3.55
N PRO A 203 7.99 2.02 -3.22
CA PRO A 203 8.77 2.68 -2.18
C PRO A 203 9.11 4.12 -2.54
N SER A 204 9.20 4.46 -3.83
CA SER A 204 9.47 5.82 -4.31
C SER A 204 8.41 6.81 -3.83
N HIS A 205 7.13 6.47 -4.01
CA HIS A 205 6.03 7.32 -3.56
C HIS A 205 5.79 7.24 -2.04
N MET A 206 6.10 6.11 -1.38
CA MET A 206 6.06 6.04 0.08
C MET A 206 7.09 6.98 0.69
N GLY A 207 8.37 6.78 0.33
CA GLY A 207 9.48 7.49 0.93
C GLY A 207 9.56 8.97 0.55
N GLY A 208 9.35 9.28 -0.73
CA GLY A 208 9.54 10.62 -1.28
C GLY A 208 11.01 11.10 -1.32
N ASP A 209 11.94 10.28 -0.85
CA ASP A 209 13.38 10.52 -0.83
C ASP A 209 14.13 9.20 -0.97
N ARG A 210 15.23 9.20 -1.74
CA ARG A 210 16.08 8.02 -2.03
C ARG A 210 16.55 7.28 -0.78
N LYS A 211 16.84 7.98 0.30
CA LYS A 211 17.36 7.40 1.55
C LYS A 211 16.44 6.37 2.21
N TYR A 212 15.14 6.39 1.90
CA TYR A 212 14.16 5.47 2.48
C TYR A 212 13.85 4.26 1.59
N LEU A 213 14.32 4.24 0.33
CA LEU A 213 13.89 3.24 -0.64
C LEU A 213 14.33 1.83 -0.27
N LEU A 214 15.56 1.67 0.24
CA LEU A 214 16.06 0.35 0.66
C LEU A 214 15.25 -0.20 1.83
N GLU A 215 15.01 0.59 2.86
CA GLU A 215 14.21 0.19 4.03
C GLU A 215 12.79 -0.23 3.62
N LEU A 216 12.11 0.61 2.83
CA LEU A 216 10.74 0.34 2.38
C LEU A 216 10.65 -0.86 1.43
N SER A 217 11.65 -1.02 0.55
CA SER A 217 11.75 -2.18 -0.34
C SER A 217 12.00 -3.47 0.44
N GLN A 218 12.91 -3.44 1.42
CA GLN A 218 13.16 -4.59 2.28
C GLN A 218 11.90 -4.99 3.06
N ARG A 219 11.20 -4.01 3.63
CA ARG A 219 9.95 -4.27 4.34
C ARG A 219 8.89 -4.92 3.45
N ALA A 220 8.78 -4.47 2.19
CA ALA A 220 7.89 -5.11 1.22
C ALA A 220 8.26 -6.57 0.96
N MET A 221 9.57 -6.88 0.84
CA MET A 221 10.05 -8.25 0.65
C MET A 221 9.81 -9.13 1.89
N ASP A 222 10.03 -8.58 3.08
CA ASP A 222 9.76 -9.27 4.35
C ASP A 222 8.27 -9.61 4.55
N LEU A 223 7.38 -8.76 4.01
CA LEU A 223 5.93 -9.02 3.97
C LEU A 223 5.50 -9.97 2.83
N GLY A 224 6.45 -10.47 2.06
CA GLY A 224 6.19 -11.46 1.01
C GLY A 224 5.53 -10.89 -0.25
N LEU A 225 5.64 -9.58 -0.53
CA LEU A 225 5.13 -8.99 -1.76
C LEU A 225 5.89 -9.54 -2.97
N GLU A 226 5.22 -9.62 -4.13
CA GLU A 226 5.78 -10.20 -5.34
C GLU A 226 6.81 -9.30 -6.00
N GLY A 227 6.64 -7.98 -5.90
CA GLY A 227 7.53 -7.07 -6.63
C GLY A 227 7.55 -5.63 -6.16
N LEU A 228 8.31 -4.84 -6.90
CA LEU A 228 8.56 -3.42 -6.64
C LEU A 228 8.27 -2.61 -7.90
N MET A 229 7.60 -1.47 -7.74
CA MET A 229 7.54 -0.41 -8.74
C MET A 229 8.40 0.74 -8.23
N ILE A 230 9.56 0.97 -8.87
CA ILE A 230 10.56 1.96 -8.41
C ILE A 230 10.83 2.98 -9.51
N GLU A 231 10.90 4.25 -9.12
CA GLU A 231 11.24 5.32 -10.05
C GLU A 231 12.75 5.38 -10.30
N SER A 232 13.11 5.32 -11.59
CA SER A 232 14.50 5.40 -12.05
C SER A 232 14.61 6.34 -13.27
N HIS A 233 15.62 7.18 -13.29
CA HIS A 233 15.85 8.21 -14.30
C HIS A 233 17.34 8.29 -14.65
N CYS A 234 17.69 8.49 -15.92
CA CYS A 234 19.08 8.61 -16.36
C CYS A 234 19.85 9.71 -15.61
N ASN A 235 19.20 10.84 -15.30
CA ASN A 235 19.75 11.92 -14.49
C ASN A 235 18.68 12.50 -13.54
N PRO A 236 18.46 11.91 -12.35
CA PRO A 236 17.41 12.35 -11.44
C PRO A 236 17.50 13.81 -11.00
N ALA A 237 18.68 14.42 -11.03
CA ALA A 237 18.87 15.80 -10.56
C ALA A 237 18.14 16.85 -11.43
N VAL A 238 17.92 16.53 -12.70
CA VAL A 238 17.25 17.43 -13.67
C VAL A 238 15.80 17.01 -13.98
N ALA A 239 15.30 15.98 -13.30
CA ALA A 239 13.96 15.48 -13.53
C ALA A 239 12.90 16.55 -13.25
N LEU A 240 11.91 16.67 -14.15
CA LEU A 240 10.81 17.65 -14.07
C LEU A 240 9.77 17.25 -13.00
N SER A 241 9.81 16.01 -12.53
CA SER A 241 8.92 15.52 -11.49
C SER A 241 9.65 14.62 -10.49
N ASP A 242 9.35 14.80 -9.22
CA ASP A 242 9.74 13.92 -8.11
C ASP A 242 11.24 13.54 -8.06
N ALA A 243 12.14 14.49 -8.41
CA ALA A 243 13.60 14.31 -8.54
C ALA A 243 14.26 13.64 -7.33
N LYS A 244 13.79 13.93 -6.10
CA LYS A 244 14.40 13.44 -4.86
C LYS A 244 14.23 11.95 -4.62
N GLN A 245 13.19 11.34 -5.19
CA GLN A 245 12.84 9.94 -4.93
C GLN A 245 13.29 8.99 -6.05
N GLN A 246 13.77 9.51 -7.19
CA GLN A 246 14.21 8.69 -8.32
C GLN A 246 15.65 8.24 -8.15
N LEU A 247 15.95 7.00 -8.49
CA LEU A 247 17.30 6.44 -8.55
C LEU A 247 17.88 6.55 -9.95
N THR A 248 19.20 6.55 -10.06
CA THR A 248 19.82 6.18 -11.34
C THR A 248 19.61 4.67 -11.60
N PRO A 249 19.67 4.18 -12.86
CA PRO A 249 19.64 2.75 -13.14
C PRO A 249 20.71 1.95 -12.38
N ALA A 250 21.90 2.53 -12.17
CA ALA A 250 22.98 1.92 -11.39
C ALA A 250 22.62 1.80 -9.90
N ASP A 251 22.09 2.88 -9.30
CA ASP A 251 21.67 2.88 -7.90
C ASP A 251 20.49 1.91 -7.67
N LEU A 252 19.59 1.77 -8.66
CA LEU A 252 18.51 0.79 -8.60
C LEU A 252 19.07 -0.64 -8.49
N VAL A 253 20.05 -1.01 -9.32
CA VAL A 253 20.65 -2.35 -9.23
C VAL A 253 21.34 -2.55 -7.89
N THR A 254 22.06 -1.54 -7.38
CA THR A 254 22.67 -1.58 -6.06
C THR A 254 21.62 -1.82 -4.96
N LEU A 255 20.48 -1.14 -5.03
CA LEU A 255 19.36 -1.37 -4.10
C LEU A 255 18.85 -2.82 -4.22
N LEU A 256 18.56 -3.29 -5.44
CA LEU A 256 18.00 -4.63 -5.67
C LEU A 256 18.95 -5.74 -5.18
N THR A 257 20.26 -5.61 -5.40
CA THR A 257 21.25 -6.57 -4.93
C THR A 257 21.47 -6.54 -3.42
N SER A 258 21.10 -5.45 -2.76
CA SER A 258 21.16 -5.32 -1.29
C SER A 258 19.97 -5.96 -0.57
N LEU A 259 18.89 -6.32 -1.31
CA LEU A 259 17.69 -6.90 -0.71
C LEU A 259 17.93 -8.35 -0.28
N GLN A 260 17.45 -8.68 0.89
CA GLN A 260 17.37 -10.05 1.39
C GLN A 260 15.99 -10.62 1.05
N ILE A 261 15.95 -11.54 0.10
CA ILE A 261 14.71 -12.22 -0.28
C ILE A 261 14.56 -13.47 0.56
N ARG A 262 13.46 -13.52 1.33
CA ARG A 262 13.13 -14.65 2.20
C ARG A 262 12.04 -15.49 1.57
N GLU A 263 12.08 -16.79 1.81
CA GLU A 263 11.00 -17.68 1.39
C GLU A 263 9.74 -17.42 2.22
N LYS A 264 8.57 -17.62 1.59
CA LYS A 264 7.27 -17.43 2.26
C LYS A 264 7.02 -18.49 3.35
N ASP A 265 7.60 -19.68 3.17
CA ASP A 265 7.51 -20.80 4.12
C ASP A 265 8.81 -21.61 4.05
N SER A 266 9.12 -22.28 5.14
CA SER A 266 10.23 -23.22 5.19
C SER A 266 9.69 -24.64 5.10
N GLY A 267 10.31 -25.47 4.22
CA GLY A 267 10.07 -26.93 4.20
C GLY A 267 10.61 -27.66 5.44
N ASP A 268 11.37 -26.95 6.29
CA ASP A 268 12.00 -27.50 7.49
C ASP A 268 10.95 -27.82 8.57
N LYS A 269 10.95 -29.06 9.05
CA LYS A 269 10.02 -29.55 10.06
C LYS A 269 10.26 -28.89 11.40
N ASP A 270 11.52 -28.73 11.80
CA ASP A 270 11.89 -28.13 13.10
C ASP A 270 11.47 -26.65 13.14
N TYR A 271 11.59 -25.92 12.00
CA TYR A 271 11.09 -24.57 11.87
C TYR A 271 9.57 -24.49 12.08
N ARG A 272 8.80 -25.40 11.42
CA ARG A 272 7.34 -25.42 11.52
C ARG A 272 6.89 -25.72 12.95
N GLU A 273 7.45 -26.74 13.57
CA GLU A 273 7.15 -27.09 14.96
C GLU A 273 7.50 -25.94 15.93
N GLY A 274 8.65 -25.30 15.73
CA GLY A 274 9.07 -24.16 16.55
C GLY A 274 8.16 -22.94 16.39
N ILE A 275 7.77 -22.59 15.16
CA ILE A 275 6.88 -21.44 14.95
C ILE A 275 5.46 -21.70 15.48
N ASP A 276 4.95 -22.93 15.37
CA ASP A 276 3.64 -23.30 15.90
C ASP A 276 3.61 -23.26 17.43
N GLN A 277 4.68 -23.69 18.10
CA GLN A 277 4.81 -23.52 19.56
C GLN A 277 4.83 -22.06 20.00
N LEU A 278 5.52 -21.19 19.24
CA LEU A 278 5.55 -19.74 19.55
C LEU A 278 4.18 -19.09 19.31
N ARG A 279 3.47 -19.49 18.25
CA ARG A 279 2.10 -19.02 17.98
C ARG A 279 1.14 -19.44 19.10
N ALA A 280 1.21 -20.68 19.54
CA ALA A 280 0.40 -21.15 20.67
C ALA A 280 0.66 -20.36 21.96
N GLN A 281 1.91 -19.91 22.20
CA GLN A 281 2.20 -19.02 23.33
C GLN A 281 1.56 -17.63 23.15
N ILE A 282 1.56 -17.09 21.92
CA ILE A 282 0.88 -15.83 21.61
C ILE A 282 -0.62 -15.97 21.84
N ASP A 283 -1.25 -17.04 21.37
CA ASP A 283 -2.69 -17.30 21.54
C ASP A 283 -3.09 -17.29 23.02
N ILE A 284 -2.29 -17.90 23.89
CA ILE A 284 -2.51 -17.87 25.34
C ILE A 284 -2.39 -16.45 25.91
N LEU A 285 -1.42 -15.66 25.44
CA LEU A 285 -1.24 -14.27 25.86
C LEU A 285 -2.42 -13.40 25.39
N ASP A 286 -2.90 -13.61 24.18
CA ASP A 286 -4.04 -12.88 23.61
C ASP A 286 -5.33 -13.19 24.39
N GLU A 287 -5.57 -14.44 24.78
CA GLU A 287 -6.67 -14.80 25.67
C GLU A 287 -6.57 -14.09 27.03
N ASN A 288 -5.37 -14.00 27.61
CA ASN A 288 -5.15 -13.26 28.87
C ASN A 288 -5.43 -11.75 28.71
N ILE A 289 -5.04 -11.16 27.58
CA ILE A 289 -5.35 -9.77 27.24
C ILE A 289 -6.86 -9.57 27.16
N LEU A 290 -7.60 -10.42 26.43
CA LEU A 290 -9.05 -10.37 26.31
C LEU A 290 -9.74 -10.51 27.67
N TYR A 291 -9.32 -11.46 28.50
CA TYR A 291 -9.84 -11.64 29.85
C TYR A 291 -9.64 -10.38 30.71
N THR A 292 -8.43 -9.82 30.66
CA THR A 292 -8.08 -8.61 31.43
C THR A 292 -8.88 -7.40 30.98
N LEU A 293 -9.06 -7.22 29.66
CA LEU A 293 -9.88 -6.16 29.08
C LEU A 293 -11.36 -6.33 29.46
N GLY A 294 -11.91 -7.55 29.39
CA GLY A 294 -13.25 -7.85 29.84
C GLY A 294 -13.48 -7.52 31.32
N SER A 295 -12.54 -7.92 32.18
CA SER A 295 -12.55 -7.61 33.61
C SER A 295 -12.51 -6.10 33.86
N ARG A 296 -11.66 -5.37 33.12
CA ARG A 296 -11.56 -3.92 33.19
C ARG A 296 -12.87 -3.22 32.76
N MET A 297 -13.53 -3.71 31.71
CA MET A 297 -14.84 -3.20 31.29
C MET A 297 -15.93 -3.49 32.32
N GLY A 298 -15.85 -4.61 33.02
CA GLY A 298 -16.70 -4.90 34.19
C GLY A 298 -16.57 -3.85 35.29
N VAL A 299 -15.35 -3.40 35.60
CA VAL A 299 -15.11 -2.30 36.55
C VAL A 299 -15.62 -0.98 35.98
N SER A 300 -15.46 -0.70 34.68
CA SER A 300 -15.96 0.51 34.03
C SER A 300 -17.51 0.60 34.12
N ARG A 301 -18.24 -0.51 33.96
CA ARG A 301 -19.70 -0.56 34.20
C ARG A 301 -20.07 -0.18 35.63
N LYS A 302 -19.34 -0.70 36.62
CA LYS A 302 -19.57 -0.36 38.02
C LYS A 302 -19.31 1.14 38.28
N ILE A 303 -18.29 1.72 37.68
CA ILE A 303 -18.01 3.17 37.74
C ILE A 303 -19.16 3.95 37.11
N GLY A 304 -19.68 3.52 35.94
CA GLY A 304 -20.83 4.12 35.27
C GLY A 304 -22.08 4.14 36.17
N ALA A 305 -22.42 3.01 36.80
CA ALA A 305 -23.52 2.89 37.75
C ALA A 305 -23.33 3.82 38.96
N TYR A 306 -22.12 3.91 39.50
CA TYR A 306 -21.82 4.79 40.61
C TYR A 306 -21.91 6.28 40.25
N LYS A 307 -21.44 6.66 39.06
CA LYS A 307 -21.59 8.03 38.54
C LYS A 307 -23.07 8.39 38.31
N ARG A 308 -23.86 7.46 37.76
CA ARG A 308 -25.30 7.63 37.56
C ARG A 308 -26.01 7.91 38.89
N SER A 309 -25.74 7.12 39.93
CA SER A 309 -26.38 7.31 41.25
C SER A 309 -26.00 8.60 41.94
N HIS A 310 -24.90 9.24 41.56
CA HIS A 310 -24.42 10.52 42.13
C HIS A 310 -24.56 11.70 41.15
N ASN A 311 -25.21 11.51 40.01
CA ASN A 311 -25.36 12.54 38.97
C ASN A 311 -24.03 13.18 38.51
N VAL A 312 -23.00 12.36 38.31
CA VAL A 312 -21.65 12.79 37.93
C VAL A 312 -21.40 12.48 36.44
N ALA A 313 -20.79 13.43 35.73
CA ALA A 313 -20.41 13.26 34.32
C ALA A 313 -19.39 12.12 34.12
N ILE A 314 -19.49 11.43 32.96
CA ILE A 314 -18.61 10.30 32.64
C ILE A 314 -17.17 10.75 32.45
N LEU A 315 -16.96 11.84 31.69
CA LEU A 315 -15.63 12.27 31.29
C LEU A 315 -14.96 13.10 32.43
N GLN A 316 -13.77 12.68 32.83
CA GLN A 316 -12.91 13.37 33.78
C GLN A 316 -11.51 13.51 33.21
N MET A 317 -11.26 14.62 32.48
CA MET A 317 -10.02 14.84 31.71
C MET A 317 -8.75 14.73 32.53
N SER A 318 -8.72 15.30 33.73
CA SER A 318 -7.54 15.28 34.60
C SER A 318 -7.07 13.89 34.99
N ARG A 319 -8.00 12.95 35.14
CA ARG A 319 -7.68 11.55 35.44
C ARG A 319 -7.07 10.82 34.25
N TRP A 320 -7.53 11.17 33.04
CA TRP A 320 -7.02 10.59 31.80
C TRP A 320 -5.57 11.00 31.53
N ASP A 321 -5.26 12.29 31.64
CA ASP A 321 -3.91 12.82 31.41
C ASP A 321 -2.89 12.20 32.36
N GLN A 322 -3.25 12.05 33.63
CA GLN A 322 -2.40 11.38 34.61
C GLN A 322 -2.14 9.92 34.26
N LEU A 323 -3.17 9.21 33.83
CA LEU A 323 -3.07 7.79 33.46
C LEU A 323 -2.13 7.59 32.29
N ILE A 324 -2.31 8.34 31.20
CA ILE A 324 -1.47 8.24 30.01
C ILE A 324 0.00 8.54 30.31
N GLY A 325 0.27 9.57 31.13
CA GLY A 325 1.64 9.88 31.55
C GLY A 325 2.33 8.71 32.24
N GLN A 326 1.66 8.12 33.23
CA GLN A 326 2.20 6.97 34.00
C GLN A 326 2.40 5.73 33.11
N ILE A 327 1.51 5.49 32.16
CA ILE A 327 1.57 4.30 31.29
C ILE A 327 2.71 4.43 30.30
N LYS A 328 2.92 5.59 29.70
CA LYS A 328 4.05 5.86 28.82
C LYS A 328 5.40 5.65 29.51
N GLU A 329 5.51 6.09 30.75
CA GLU A 329 6.72 5.86 31.55
C GLU A 329 7.00 4.37 31.77
N LYS A 330 5.94 3.59 32.11
CA LYS A 330 6.05 2.14 32.31
C LYS A 330 6.33 1.36 31.03
N ALA A 331 5.87 1.84 29.88
CA ALA A 331 6.00 1.15 28.59
C ALA A 331 7.45 0.74 28.29
N ARG A 332 8.41 1.62 28.59
CA ARG A 332 9.85 1.36 28.39
C ARG A 332 10.35 0.15 29.17
N GLY A 333 9.86 -0.07 30.38
CA GLY A 333 10.22 -1.22 31.21
C GLY A 333 9.73 -2.55 30.65
N TYR A 334 8.73 -2.52 29.78
CA TYR A 334 8.17 -3.69 29.07
C TYR A 334 8.66 -3.83 27.63
N GLY A 335 9.60 -2.99 27.18
CA GLY A 335 10.11 -3.01 25.80
C GLY A 335 9.08 -2.53 24.76
N LEU A 336 8.04 -1.78 25.18
CA LEU A 336 6.98 -1.28 24.31
C LEU A 336 7.25 0.18 23.90
N SER A 337 6.91 0.56 22.66
CA SER A 337 6.99 1.95 22.25
C SER A 337 5.90 2.79 22.92
N GLU A 338 6.22 4.02 23.27
CA GLU A 338 5.29 4.96 23.92
C GLU A 338 4.05 5.23 23.04
N GLN A 339 4.25 5.32 21.72
CA GLN A 339 3.14 5.54 20.77
C GLN A 339 2.19 4.34 20.78
N PHE A 340 2.70 3.12 20.62
CA PHE A 340 1.87 1.90 20.64
C PHE A 340 1.03 1.83 21.92
N VAL A 341 1.65 2.10 23.07
CA VAL A 341 0.95 2.02 24.36
C VAL A 341 -0.09 3.13 24.48
N ALA A 342 0.19 4.33 23.97
CA ALA A 342 -0.78 5.43 23.94
C ALA A 342 -2.02 5.04 23.08
N ASP A 343 -1.80 4.48 21.90
CA ASP A 343 -2.88 4.09 20.97
C ASP A 343 -3.78 3.00 21.58
N VAL A 344 -3.17 1.97 22.17
CA VAL A 344 -3.90 0.89 22.86
C VAL A 344 -4.73 1.45 24.01
N PHE A 345 -4.16 2.31 24.84
CA PHE A 345 -4.90 2.86 25.99
C PHE A 345 -5.94 3.91 25.59
N ASN A 346 -5.77 4.62 24.47
CA ASN A 346 -6.82 5.44 23.88
C ASN A 346 -8.03 4.60 23.48
N ALA A 347 -7.82 3.51 22.74
CA ALA A 347 -8.89 2.58 22.36
C ALA A 347 -9.61 1.98 23.60
N ILE A 348 -8.84 1.57 24.61
CA ILE A 348 -9.39 1.08 25.88
C ILE A 348 -10.20 2.16 26.59
N HIS A 349 -9.80 3.42 26.53
CA HIS A 349 -10.52 4.56 27.13
C HIS A 349 -11.85 4.80 26.42
N GLU A 350 -11.83 4.85 25.10
CA GLU A 350 -13.04 5.01 24.26
C GLU A 350 -14.06 3.93 24.58
N GLU A 351 -13.64 2.66 24.66
CA GLU A 351 -14.50 1.55 25.06
C GLU A 351 -15.02 1.70 26.48
N SER A 352 -14.20 2.17 27.42
CA SER A 352 -14.65 2.44 28.80
C SER A 352 -15.71 3.53 28.87
N VAL A 353 -15.59 4.60 28.05
CA VAL A 353 -16.60 5.67 27.94
C VAL A 353 -17.89 5.12 27.31
N ARG A 354 -17.79 4.32 26.27
CA ARG A 354 -18.92 3.68 25.59
C ARG A 354 -19.74 2.81 26.59
N VAL A 355 -19.08 1.97 27.32
CA VAL A 355 -19.67 1.06 28.32
C VAL A 355 -20.33 1.84 29.47
N GLN A 356 -19.73 2.94 29.93
CA GLN A 356 -20.35 3.79 30.95
C GLN A 356 -21.59 4.52 30.42
N ASN A 357 -21.58 4.98 29.13
CA ASN A 357 -22.73 5.59 28.49
C ASN A 357 -23.91 4.61 28.38
N GLU A 358 -23.67 3.35 28.05
CA GLU A 358 -24.72 2.31 28.03
C GLU A 358 -25.40 2.17 29.38
N VAL A 359 -24.61 2.18 30.46
CA VAL A 359 -25.16 2.10 31.82
C VAL A 359 -25.97 3.35 32.20
N LEU A 360 -25.54 4.55 31.75
CA LEU A 360 -26.30 5.77 32.00
C LEU A 360 -27.61 5.83 31.22
N SER A 361 -27.62 5.33 29.97
CA SER A 361 -28.77 5.34 29.06
C SER A 361 -29.77 4.20 29.32
N ALA A 362 -29.36 3.17 30.07
CA ALA A 362 -30.29 2.09 30.44
C ALA A 362 -31.41 2.64 31.29
N SER A 363 -32.66 2.45 30.84
CA SER A 363 -33.86 2.79 31.65
C SER A 363 -33.78 2.12 33.01
N PRO A 364 -34.22 2.77 34.12
CA PRO A 364 -34.39 2.06 35.37
C PRO A 364 -35.37 0.92 35.11
N GLU A 365 -34.95 -0.33 35.38
CA GLU A 365 -35.93 -1.41 35.43
C GLU A 365 -37.02 -1.03 36.44
N ALA A 366 -38.27 -1.07 35.96
CA ALA A 366 -39.47 -0.78 36.75
C ALA A 366 -39.69 -1.86 37.81
#